data_63ad3071ea7ae4243871ddba841a747b
#
_entry.id   63ad3071ea7ae4243871ddba841a747b
#
_cell.length_a   1.000
_cell.length_b   1.000
_cell.length_c   1.000
_cell.angle_alpha   90.00
_cell.angle_beta   90.00
_cell.angle_gamma   90.00
#
_symmetry.space_group_name_H-M   'P 1'
#
loop_
_entity.id
_entity.type
_entity.pdbx_description
1 polymer ?
#
loop_
_entity_poly.entity_id
_entity_poly.type
_entity_poly.pdbx_seq_one_letter_code
_entity_poly.pdbx_strand_id
1 'polypeptide(L)'
;MLFRSPIVRFFSRILNRITITVVLVALQLLWLCWVAFAITTGTGRVWVNGLLNALSLLIVLYLVRKDENSAYKVGWIALIGILPLLGGALYLAFGNKRPSRRLRSKMQAVEQAHRTDRAQQPGQTAGLCDENRGVSRYLTQYGCYPAWQNTTARYFSCGEAMYPALLADLEKAEKSIFLEFFIVSQGKMWQGVEDILRRKAAQGVDVRLIYDDFGSLLGLPKDFVVRMERAHIRCIPFNPVVPLLSLVMNHRDHRKIVVIDGKVAYTGGINLADEYINAITRFGYWKDAGLRIEGAAAWNFTVMFLDFWNAFRPFEQGYSAFRPQLAVLPASDGVVQPYADSPLDEEPVAETVYLDILAQAQQYVYFYTPYLAIGEEMLDALR
;
A
#
# COMPACT_ATOMS: atom_id res chain seq x y z
N MET A 1 -0.41 -39.94 -3.05
CA MET A 1 -0.60 -39.17 -4.30
C MET A 1 -1.97 -39.50 -4.89
N LEU A 2 -2.99 -38.76 -4.57
CA LEU A 2 -4.32 -38.93 -5.15
C LEU A 2 -4.38 -38.14 -6.46
N PHE A 3 -4.44 -38.83 -7.57
CA PHE A 3 -4.67 -38.28 -8.89
C PHE A 3 -6.00 -37.53 -8.90
N ARG A 4 -5.97 -36.20 -8.78
CA ARG A 4 -7.16 -35.39 -9.02
C ARG A 4 -7.53 -35.51 -10.50
N SER A 5 -8.75 -35.99 -10.78
CA SER A 5 -9.26 -36.17 -12.14
C SER A 5 -9.17 -34.86 -12.94
N PRO A 6 -9.02 -34.87 -14.28
CA PRO A 6 -9.02 -33.68 -15.13
C PRO A 6 -10.22 -32.78 -14.87
N ILE A 7 -11.37 -33.35 -14.55
CA ILE A 7 -12.61 -32.67 -14.21
C ILE A 7 -12.44 -31.83 -12.92
N VAL A 8 -11.81 -32.36 -11.87
CA VAL A 8 -11.58 -31.64 -10.62
C VAL A 8 -10.61 -30.48 -10.82
N ARG A 9 -9.59 -30.63 -11.69
CA ARG A 9 -8.68 -29.55 -12.09
C ARG A 9 -9.37 -28.48 -12.92
N PHE A 10 -10.29 -28.86 -13.82
CA PHE A 10 -11.09 -27.92 -14.61
C PHE A 10 -12.01 -27.10 -13.70
N PHE A 11 -12.78 -27.74 -12.81
CA PHE A 11 -13.64 -27.03 -11.85
C PHE A 11 -12.86 -26.20 -10.84
N SER A 12 -11.68 -26.62 -10.39
CA SER A 12 -10.86 -25.80 -9.49
C SER A 12 -10.23 -24.58 -10.17
N ARG A 13 -10.04 -24.59 -11.49
CA ARG A 13 -9.64 -23.40 -12.26
C ARG A 13 -10.81 -22.44 -12.50
N ILE A 14 -12.02 -22.96 -12.72
CA ILE A 14 -13.22 -22.15 -12.93
C ILE A 14 -13.74 -21.57 -11.59
N LEU A 15 -13.65 -22.33 -10.50
CA LEU A 15 -14.05 -21.92 -9.15
C LEU A 15 -12.90 -21.27 -8.36
N ASN A 16 -12.04 -20.51 -9.02
CA ASN A 16 -11.06 -19.71 -8.32
C ASN A 16 -11.75 -18.47 -7.69
N ARG A 17 -11.09 -17.84 -6.71
CA ARG A 17 -11.65 -16.67 -6.01
C ARG A 17 -12.06 -15.56 -6.97
N ILE A 18 -11.29 -15.33 -8.03
CA ILE A 18 -11.55 -14.28 -9.03
C ILE A 18 -12.82 -14.58 -9.81
N THR A 19 -12.97 -15.79 -10.34
CA THR A 19 -14.16 -16.16 -11.11
C THR A 19 -15.41 -16.06 -10.28
N ILE A 20 -15.37 -16.52 -9.03
CA ILE A 20 -16.50 -16.40 -8.10
C ILE A 20 -16.81 -14.92 -7.85
N THR A 21 -15.80 -14.10 -7.59
CA THR A 21 -15.97 -12.66 -7.37
C THR A 21 -16.57 -11.97 -8.59
N VAL A 22 -16.04 -12.23 -9.79
CA VAL A 22 -16.57 -11.66 -11.04
C VAL A 22 -18.01 -12.07 -11.30
N VAL A 23 -18.34 -13.34 -11.12
CA VAL A 23 -19.73 -13.84 -11.30
C VAL A 23 -20.68 -13.20 -10.29
N LEU A 24 -20.29 -13.10 -9.02
CA LEU A 24 -21.14 -12.47 -8.00
C LEU A 24 -21.32 -10.97 -8.25
N VAL A 25 -20.26 -10.27 -8.67
CA VAL A 25 -20.36 -8.87 -9.06
C VAL A 25 -21.28 -8.69 -10.27
N ALA A 26 -21.15 -9.53 -11.29
CA ALA A 26 -22.04 -9.51 -12.45
C ALA A 26 -23.49 -9.75 -12.08
N LEU A 27 -23.77 -10.75 -11.23
CA LEU A 27 -25.12 -11.04 -10.72
C LEU A 27 -25.70 -9.86 -9.91
N GLN A 28 -24.88 -9.20 -9.09
CA GLN A 28 -25.31 -8.01 -8.35
C GLN A 28 -25.65 -6.85 -9.28
N LEU A 29 -24.84 -6.61 -10.32
CA LEU A 29 -25.13 -5.59 -11.32
C LEU A 29 -26.41 -5.91 -12.12
N LEU A 30 -26.57 -7.15 -12.55
CA LEU A 30 -27.80 -7.61 -13.24
C LEU A 30 -29.04 -7.43 -12.36
N TRP A 31 -28.93 -7.77 -11.08
CA TRP A 31 -30.02 -7.57 -10.12
C TRP A 31 -30.35 -6.08 -9.96
N LEU A 32 -29.35 -5.20 -9.81
CA LEU A 32 -29.56 -3.76 -9.76
C LEU A 32 -30.22 -3.22 -11.03
N CYS A 33 -29.79 -3.67 -12.21
CA CYS A 33 -30.40 -3.32 -13.49
C CYS A 33 -31.87 -3.79 -13.56
N TRP A 34 -32.16 -5.02 -13.11
CA TRP A 34 -33.50 -5.58 -13.07
C TRP A 34 -34.42 -4.78 -12.12
N VAL A 35 -33.93 -4.46 -10.91
CA VAL A 35 -34.68 -3.63 -9.96
C VAL A 35 -34.95 -2.24 -10.55
N ALA A 36 -33.96 -1.60 -11.17
CA ALA A 36 -34.13 -0.33 -11.84
C ALA A 36 -35.20 -0.39 -12.93
N PHE A 37 -35.18 -1.44 -13.76
CA PHE A 37 -36.18 -1.68 -14.81
C PHE A 37 -37.58 -1.94 -14.23
N ALA A 38 -37.70 -2.82 -13.22
CA ALA A 38 -38.97 -3.15 -12.58
C ALA A 38 -39.66 -1.94 -11.95
N ILE A 39 -38.88 -1.07 -11.29
CA ILE A 39 -39.39 0.17 -10.69
C ILE A 39 -39.86 1.16 -11.76
N THR A 40 -39.20 1.23 -12.91
CA THR A 40 -39.50 2.22 -13.96
C THR A 40 -40.63 1.82 -14.90
N THR A 41 -41.09 0.56 -14.88
CA THR A 41 -42.14 0.05 -15.77
C THR A 41 -43.52 -0.12 -15.12
N GLY A 42 -43.65 0.02 -13.79
CA GLY A 42 -44.91 -0.15 -13.05
C GLY A 42 -45.87 1.07 -13.13
N THR A 43 -47.09 0.90 -12.60
CA THR A 43 -48.13 1.93 -12.58
C THR A 43 -47.80 3.16 -11.73
N GLY A 44 -46.88 3.04 -10.76
CA GLY A 44 -46.33 4.17 -9.98
C GLY A 44 -45.21 4.95 -10.63
N ARG A 45 -44.93 4.68 -11.90
CA ARG A 45 -43.77 5.17 -12.68
C ARG A 45 -43.48 6.68 -12.54
N VAL A 46 -44.51 7.49 -12.63
CA VAL A 46 -44.33 8.96 -12.63
C VAL A 46 -43.80 9.46 -11.29
N TRP A 47 -44.38 9.02 -10.18
CA TRP A 47 -43.99 9.45 -8.86
C TRP A 47 -42.65 8.84 -8.44
N VAL A 48 -42.40 7.57 -8.75
CA VAL A 48 -41.13 6.91 -8.46
C VAL A 48 -40.00 7.54 -9.26
N ASN A 49 -40.18 7.79 -10.56
CA ASN A 49 -39.18 8.47 -11.38
C ASN A 49 -38.92 9.91 -10.90
N GLY A 50 -39.98 10.65 -10.53
CA GLY A 50 -39.86 11.98 -9.96
C GLY A 50 -38.99 11.99 -8.68
N LEU A 51 -39.26 11.07 -7.77
CA LEU A 51 -38.48 10.92 -6.53
C LEU A 51 -37.02 10.54 -6.81
N LEU A 52 -36.79 9.56 -7.72
CA LEU A 52 -35.44 9.14 -8.09
C LEU A 52 -34.63 10.24 -8.75
N ASN A 53 -35.25 11.02 -9.63
CA ASN A 53 -34.60 12.18 -10.26
C ASN A 53 -34.28 13.28 -9.23
N ALA A 54 -35.19 13.54 -8.30
CA ALA A 54 -34.95 14.48 -7.19
C ALA A 54 -33.77 14.01 -6.31
N LEU A 55 -33.73 12.72 -5.94
CA LEU A 55 -32.64 12.13 -5.17
C LEU A 55 -31.31 12.20 -5.94
N SER A 56 -31.32 11.90 -7.24
CA SER A 56 -30.15 11.98 -8.10
C SER A 56 -29.62 13.43 -8.21
N LEU A 57 -30.53 14.39 -8.32
CA LEU A 57 -30.17 15.81 -8.30
C LEU A 57 -29.51 16.20 -6.97
N LEU A 58 -30.05 15.73 -5.84
CA LEU A 58 -29.43 15.98 -4.53
C LEU A 58 -28.03 15.36 -4.43
N ILE A 59 -27.82 14.16 -4.96
CA ILE A 59 -26.50 13.54 -5.02
C ILE A 59 -25.55 14.36 -5.90
N VAL A 60 -26.01 14.85 -7.06
CA VAL A 60 -25.21 15.71 -7.95
C VAL A 60 -24.83 17.02 -7.25
N LEU A 61 -25.79 17.69 -6.58
CA LEU A 61 -25.53 18.92 -5.82
C LEU A 61 -24.54 18.68 -4.68
N TYR A 62 -24.64 17.52 -4.00
CA TYR A 62 -23.67 17.12 -3.00
C TYR A 62 -22.27 16.92 -3.60
N LEU A 63 -22.16 16.24 -4.76
CA LEU A 63 -20.91 16.03 -5.49
C LEU A 63 -20.26 17.35 -5.91
N VAL A 64 -21.01 18.29 -6.42
CA VAL A 64 -20.50 19.61 -6.83
C VAL A 64 -19.87 20.33 -5.63
N ARG A 65 -20.51 20.26 -4.46
CA ARG A 65 -20.02 20.92 -3.24
C ARG A 65 -18.83 20.21 -2.57
N LYS A 66 -18.64 18.93 -2.86
CA LYS A 66 -17.58 18.14 -2.24
C LYS A 66 -16.20 18.59 -2.76
N ASP A 67 -15.25 18.73 -1.87
CA ASP A 67 -13.86 18.98 -2.25
C ASP A 67 -13.21 17.69 -2.71
N GLU A 68 -13.21 17.46 -4.02
CA GLU A 68 -12.64 16.30 -4.71
C GLU A 68 -12.21 16.70 -6.13
N ASN A 69 -11.31 15.91 -6.72
CA ASN A 69 -10.83 16.11 -8.08
C ASN A 69 -11.97 16.27 -9.09
N SER A 70 -11.91 17.32 -9.89
CA SER A 70 -12.97 17.71 -10.84
C SER A 70 -13.28 16.64 -11.87
N ALA A 71 -12.26 15.96 -12.41
CA ALA A 71 -12.44 14.87 -13.38
C ALA A 71 -13.22 13.68 -12.80
N TYR A 72 -12.97 13.37 -11.53
CA TYR A 72 -13.73 12.32 -10.83
C TYR A 72 -15.19 12.70 -10.60
N LYS A 73 -15.46 13.97 -10.23
CA LYS A 73 -16.83 14.48 -10.08
C LYS A 73 -17.60 14.43 -11.39
N VAL A 74 -16.98 14.89 -12.47
CA VAL A 74 -17.61 14.90 -13.81
C VAL A 74 -18.02 13.49 -14.26
N GLY A 75 -17.14 12.48 -14.05
CA GLY A 75 -17.48 11.11 -14.39
C GLY A 75 -18.71 10.58 -13.66
N TRP A 76 -18.83 10.85 -12.36
CA TRP A 76 -20.01 10.45 -11.58
C TRP A 76 -21.26 11.23 -11.93
N ILE A 77 -21.16 12.54 -12.14
CA ILE A 77 -22.29 13.40 -12.55
C ILE A 77 -22.83 12.92 -13.89
N ALA A 78 -21.96 12.62 -14.86
CA ALA A 78 -22.37 12.08 -16.15
C ALA A 78 -23.07 10.73 -16.00
N LEU A 79 -22.54 9.80 -15.21
CA LEU A 79 -23.14 8.49 -14.97
C LEU A 79 -24.52 8.62 -14.30
N ILE A 80 -24.65 9.49 -13.29
CA ILE A 80 -25.91 9.73 -12.58
C ILE A 80 -26.92 10.44 -13.52
N GLY A 81 -26.47 11.34 -14.38
CA GLY A 81 -27.32 12.02 -15.36
C GLY A 81 -27.91 11.06 -16.41
N ILE A 82 -27.12 10.10 -16.88
CA ILE A 82 -27.56 9.10 -17.88
C ILE A 82 -28.42 8.00 -17.22
N LEU A 83 -28.02 7.54 -16.03
CA LEU A 83 -28.65 6.43 -15.31
C LEU A 83 -28.97 6.83 -13.86
N PRO A 84 -30.03 7.63 -13.61
CA PRO A 84 -30.26 8.24 -12.31
C PRO A 84 -30.29 7.23 -11.14
N LEU A 85 -31.06 6.14 -11.28
CA LEU A 85 -31.16 5.13 -10.25
C LEU A 85 -29.86 4.34 -10.08
N LEU A 86 -29.33 3.81 -11.18
CA LEU A 86 -28.14 2.96 -11.17
C LEU A 86 -26.90 3.77 -10.83
N GLY A 87 -26.72 4.93 -11.47
CA GLY A 87 -25.60 5.82 -11.23
C GLY A 87 -25.57 6.35 -9.80
N GLY A 88 -26.74 6.77 -9.27
CA GLY A 88 -26.86 7.17 -7.88
C GLY A 88 -26.55 6.03 -6.89
N ALA A 89 -27.09 4.85 -7.13
CA ALA A 89 -26.79 3.67 -6.30
C ALA A 89 -25.30 3.27 -6.34
N LEU A 90 -24.71 3.27 -7.53
CA LEU A 90 -23.29 3.00 -7.71
C LEU A 90 -22.42 4.07 -7.03
N TYR A 91 -22.81 5.34 -7.11
CA TYR A 91 -22.09 6.40 -6.41
C TYR A 91 -22.17 6.23 -4.89
N LEU A 92 -23.34 5.94 -4.34
CA LEU A 92 -23.49 5.68 -2.90
C LEU A 92 -22.69 4.44 -2.47
N ALA A 93 -22.61 3.44 -3.34
CA ALA A 93 -21.86 2.22 -3.07
C ALA A 93 -20.32 2.38 -3.27
N PHE A 94 -19.87 3.13 -4.26
CA PHE A 94 -18.46 3.16 -4.70
C PHE A 94 -17.84 4.56 -4.75
N GLY A 95 -18.64 5.61 -4.66
CA GLY A 95 -18.17 6.99 -4.79
C GLY A 95 -17.42 7.53 -3.57
N ASN A 96 -17.49 6.85 -2.43
CA ASN A 96 -16.76 7.29 -1.24
C ASN A 96 -15.34 6.70 -1.26
N LYS A 97 -14.33 7.56 -1.46
CA LYS A 97 -12.91 7.19 -1.45
C LYS A 97 -12.31 7.04 -0.06
N ARG A 98 -13.01 7.47 0.99
CA ARG A 98 -12.48 7.43 2.35
C ARG A 98 -12.45 6.02 2.90
N PRO A 99 -11.37 5.63 3.60
CA PRO A 99 -11.31 4.36 4.32
C PRO A 99 -12.45 4.20 5.31
N SER A 100 -12.80 2.96 5.64
CA SER A 100 -13.83 2.73 6.64
C SER A 100 -13.47 3.43 7.97
N ARG A 101 -14.46 4.01 8.65
CA ARG A 101 -14.26 4.67 9.96
C ARG A 101 -13.54 3.75 10.95
N ARG A 102 -13.82 2.45 10.90
CA ARG A 102 -13.18 1.45 11.75
C ARG A 102 -11.69 1.30 11.47
N LEU A 103 -11.27 1.27 10.19
CA LEU A 103 -9.86 1.19 9.81
C LEU A 103 -9.12 2.47 10.22
N ARG A 104 -9.69 3.63 9.88
CA ARG A 104 -9.14 4.94 10.25
C ARG A 104 -8.94 5.04 11.77
N SER A 105 -9.97 4.76 12.56
CA SER A 105 -9.90 4.83 14.03
C SER A 105 -8.85 3.89 14.62
N LYS A 106 -8.70 2.66 14.08
CA LYS A 106 -7.67 1.73 14.53
C LYS A 106 -6.26 2.26 14.25
N MET A 107 -6.02 2.71 13.03
CA MET A 107 -4.70 3.22 12.64
C MET A 107 -4.35 4.48 13.44
N GLN A 108 -5.25 5.44 13.54
CA GLN A 108 -5.05 6.67 14.31
C GLN A 108 -4.78 6.38 15.79
N ALA A 109 -5.49 5.41 16.39
CA ALA A 109 -5.25 5.03 17.79
C ALA A 109 -3.83 4.47 18.00
N VAL A 110 -3.33 3.64 17.07
CA VAL A 110 -1.97 3.10 17.11
C VAL A 110 -0.95 4.23 16.91
N GLU A 111 -1.13 5.07 15.91
CA GLU A 111 -0.22 6.20 15.63
C GLU A 111 -0.13 7.18 16.81
N GLN A 112 -1.26 7.45 17.44
CA GLN A 112 -1.29 8.32 18.64
C GLN A 112 -0.60 7.68 19.84
N ALA A 113 -0.80 6.38 20.06
CA ALA A 113 -0.15 5.63 21.15
C ALA A 113 1.37 5.59 21.01
N HIS A 114 1.88 5.57 19.77
CA HIS A 114 3.31 5.47 19.43
C HIS A 114 3.91 6.77 18.89
N ARG A 115 3.25 7.90 19.09
CA ARG A 115 3.74 9.20 18.60
C ARG A 115 5.13 9.56 19.14
N THR A 116 5.44 9.18 20.38
CA THR A 116 6.76 9.42 20.99
C THR A 116 7.88 8.62 20.36
N ASP A 117 7.59 7.47 19.76
CA ASP A 117 8.56 6.65 19.04
C ASP A 117 9.03 7.31 17.73
N ARG A 118 8.24 8.27 17.21
CA ARG A 118 8.52 9.10 16.03
C ARG A 118 9.07 10.49 16.37
N ALA A 119 9.46 10.74 17.62
CA ALA A 119 9.93 12.06 18.02
C ALA A 119 11.26 12.42 17.35
N GLN A 120 11.35 13.63 16.78
CA GLN A 120 12.57 14.18 16.23
C GLN A 120 13.63 14.35 17.31
N GLN A 121 14.79 13.79 17.10
CA GLN A 121 15.93 13.99 18.00
C GLN A 121 16.67 15.30 17.69
N PRO A 122 17.21 15.98 18.70
CA PRO A 122 18.01 17.20 18.50
C PRO A 122 19.23 16.93 17.60
N GLY A 123 19.59 17.91 16.77
CA GLY A 123 20.78 17.88 15.94
C GLY A 123 20.68 17.05 14.66
N GLN A 124 19.65 16.24 14.46
CA GLN A 124 19.53 15.36 13.28
C GLN A 124 19.33 16.11 11.94
N THR A 125 18.97 17.39 11.98
CA THR A 125 18.83 18.25 10.80
C THR A 125 20.00 19.22 10.63
N ALA A 126 21.04 19.12 11.47
CA ALA A 126 22.24 19.89 11.29
C ALA A 126 22.92 19.55 9.95
N GLY A 127 23.28 20.55 9.17
CA GLY A 127 23.87 20.35 7.84
C GLY A 127 22.87 20.28 6.67
N LEU A 128 21.55 20.33 6.93
CA LEU A 128 20.59 20.56 5.84
C LEU A 128 20.78 21.96 5.26
N CYS A 129 20.81 22.05 3.93
CA CYS A 129 20.74 23.34 3.24
C CYS A 129 19.37 24.00 3.50
N ASP A 130 19.29 25.32 3.33
CA ASP A 130 18.08 26.08 3.67
C ASP A 130 16.87 25.63 2.83
N GLU A 131 17.09 25.26 1.58
CA GLU A 131 16.05 24.77 0.67
C GLU A 131 15.38 23.51 1.23
N ASN A 132 16.15 22.56 1.73
CA ASN A 132 15.64 21.29 2.25
C ASN A 132 15.06 21.37 3.68
N ARG A 133 15.34 22.46 4.41
CA ARG A 133 14.80 22.65 5.78
C ARG A 133 13.27 22.77 5.80
N GLY A 134 12.70 23.39 4.78
CA GLY A 134 11.24 23.52 4.62
C GLY A 134 10.57 22.16 4.57
N VAL A 135 11.00 21.32 3.61
CA VAL A 135 10.49 19.95 3.42
C VAL A 135 10.68 19.12 4.67
N SER A 136 11.88 19.14 5.25
CA SER A 136 12.18 18.35 6.45
C SER A 136 11.31 18.75 7.64
N ARG A 137 11.05 20.05 7.82
CA ARG A 137 10.14 20.55 8.85
C ARG A 137 8.71 20.09 8.59
N TYR A 138 8.25 20.20 7.35
CA TYR A 138 6.92 19.75 6.94
C TYR A 138 6.75 18.25 7.23
N LEU A 139 7.67 17.40 6.80
CA LEU A 139 7.65 15.96 7.06
C LEU A 139 7.66 15.63 8.55
N THR A 140 8.36 16.43 9.37
CA THR A 140 8.39 16.22 10.82
C THR A 140 7.09 16.65 11.49
N GLN A 141 6.49 17.77 11.07
CA GLN A 141 5.31 18.35 11.73
C GLN A 141 4.01 17.71 11.28
N TYR A 142 3.85 17.49 9.97
CA TYR A 142 2.61 16.99 9.37
C TYR A 142 2.70 15.50 9.04
N GLY A 143 3.80 15.03 8.47
CA GLY A 143 4.04 13.62 8.22
C GLY A 143 4.37 12.81 9.48
N CYS A 144 4.76 13.46 10.57
CA CYS A 144 5.22 12.82 11.81
C CYS A 144 6.40 11.86 11.61
N TYR A 145 7.28 12.14 10.65
CA TYR A 145 8.49 11.35 10.37
C TYR A 145 9.74 12.17 10.69
N PRO A 146 10.56 11.74 11.66
CA PRO A 146 11.81 12.44 11.99
C PRO A 146 12.87 12.25 10.92
N ALA A 147 13.74 13.24 10.80
CA ALA A 147 14.96 13.20 9.99
C ALA A 147 16.12 12.57 10.77
N TRP A 148 17.02 11.91 10.07
CA TRP A 148 18.13 11.18 10.66
C TRP A 148 19.44 11.44 9.94
N GLN A 149 20.48 11.73 10.69
CA GLN A 149 21.89 11.58 10.29
C GLN A 149 22.34 10.13 10.54
N ASN A 150 23.63 9.88 10.33
CA ASN A 150 24.23 8.57 10.60
C ASN A 150 23.51 7.41 9.89
N THR A 151 23.21 7.65 8.62
CA THR A 151 22.51 6.70 7.76
C THR A 151 23.15 6.72 6.38
N THR A 152 23.58 5.55 5.90
CA THR A 152 24.03 5.38 4.52
C THR A 152 22.88 4.90 3.64
N ALA A 153 22.91 5.32 2.38
CA ALA A 153 21.93 4.92 1.37
C ALA A 153 22.65 4.31 0.16
N ARG A 154 22.14 3.19 -0.34
CA ARG A 154 22.62 2.55 -1.58
C ARG A 154 21.46 2.37 -2.55
N TYR A 155 21.60 2.95 -3.71
CA TYR A 155 20.66 2.81 -4.81
C TYR A 155 20.94 1.56 -5.66
N PHE A 156 19.89 0.88 -6.08
CA PHE A 156 19.93 -0.22 -7.04
C PHE A 156 19.07 0.14 -8.26
N SER A 157 19.68 0.10 -9.42
CA SER A 157 19.02 0.46 -10.68
C SER A 157 18.10 -0.62 -11.24
N CYS A 158 18.11 -1.82 -10.64
CA CYS A 158 17.28 -2.96 -11.05
C CYS A 158 17.13 -3.98 -9.92
N GLY A 159 16.14 -4.88 -10.04
CA GLY A 159 15.88 -5.92 -9.05
C GLY A 159 16.97 -6.97 -8.97
N GLU A 160 17.61 -7.30 -10.08
CA GLU A 160 18.72 -8.25 -10.15
C GLU A 160 19.91 -7.81 -9.31
N ALA A 161 20.14 -6.51 -9.21
CA ALA A 161 21.22 -5.95 -8.39
C ALA A 161 20.83 -5.89 -6.90
N MET A 162 19.54 -5.62 -6.60
CA MET A 162 19.03 -5.54 -5.23
C MET A 162 18.88 -6.92 -4.57
N TYR A 163 18.40 -7.91 -5.30
CA TYR A 163 18.03 -9.20 -4.74
C TYR A 163 19.16 -9.94 -4.02
N PRO A 164 20.38 -10.09 -4.57
CA PRO A 164 21.48 -10.71 -3.85
C PRO A 164 21.87 -9.96 -2.56
N ALA A 165 21.81 -8.63 -2.59
CA ALA A 165 22.10 -7.81 -1.41
C ALA A 165 21.04 -8.02 -0.32
N LEU A 166 19.77 -8.09 -0.70
CA LEU A 166 18.66 -8.40 0.20
C LEU A 166 18.83 -9.76 0.87
N LEU A 167 19.13 -10.81 0.09
CA LEU A 167 19.38 -12.16 0.65
C LEU A 167 20.56 -12.15 1.64
N ALA A 168 21.65 -11.48 1.28
CA ALA A 168 22.82 -11.39 2.13
C ALA A 168 22.55 -10.67 3.47
N ASP A 169 21.70 -9.66 3.48
CA ASP A 169 21.34 -8.95 4.70
C ASP A 169 20.30 -9.74 5.53
N LEU A 170 19.35 -10.42 4.90
CA LEU A 170 18.41 -11.32 5.59
C LEU A 170 19.16 -12.43 6.34
N GLU A 171 20.25 -12.99 5.78
CA GLU A 171 21.09 -13.99 6.44
C GLU A 171 21.79 -13.46 7.69
N LYS A 172 22.00 -12.16 7.81
CA LYS A 172 22.65 -11.52 8.98
C LYS A 172 21.67 -11.19 10.11
N ALA A 173 20.36 -11.36 9.88
CA ALA A 173 19.35 -11.03 10.89
C ALA A 173 19.54 -11.82 12.17
N GLU A 174 19.47 -11.12 13.31
CA GLU A 174 19.66 -11.70 14.65
C GLU A 174 18.41 -11.58 15.53
N LYS A 175 17.61 -10.50 15.34
CA LYS A 175 16.48 -10.17 16.24
C LYS A 175 15.14 -10.19 15.52
N SER A 176 15.04 -9.49 14.37
CA SER A 176 13.77 -9.31 13.68
C SER A 176 13.92 -9.13 12.18
N ILE A 177 12.95 -9.65 11.42
CA ILE A 177 12.79 -9.43 9.99
C ILE A 177 11.33 -9.06 9.75
N PHE A 178 11.08 -7.85 9.24
CA PHE A 178 9.77 -7.36 8.89
C PHE A 178 9.67 -7.13 7.39
N LEU A 179 8.64 -7.67 6.78
CA LEU A 179 8.39 -7.55 5.34
C LEU A 179 6.96 -7.05 5.09
N GLU A 180 6.83 -6.07 4.22
CA GLU A 180 5.56 -5.51 3.78
C GLU A 180 5.58 -5.31 2.27
N PHE A 181 4.69 -5.99 1.54
CA PHE A 181 4.70 -5.98 0.08
C PHE A 181 3.30 -5.97 -0.51
N PHE A 182 3.15 -5.28 -1.64
CA PHE A 182 1.92 -5.35 -2.42
C PHE A 182 1.78 -6.70 -3.13
N ILE A 183 2.86 -7.17 -3.80
CA ILE A 183 2.87 -8.45 -4.50
C ILE A 183 3.89 -9.39 -3.85
N VAL A 184 3.41 -10.57 -3.47
CA VAL A 184 4.21 -11.74 -3.18
C VAL A 184 3.74 -12.87 -4.10
N SER A 185 4.63 -13.47 -4.85
CA SER A 185 4.29 -14.52 -5.81
C SER A 185 5.25 -15.70 -5.68
N GLN A 186 4.72 -16.92 -5.75
CA GLN A 186 5.56 -18.13 -5.81
C GLN A 186 6.47 -18.08 -7.02
N GLY A 187 7.76 -18.31 -6.80
CA GLY A 187 8.78 -18.28 -7.83
C GLY A 187 10.17 -18.30 -7.22
N LYS A 188 11.19 -18.13 -8.06
CA LYS A 188 12.60 -18.15 -7.66
C LYS A 188 12.94 -17.08 -6.62
N MET A 189 12.43 -15.86 -6.84
CA MET A 189 12.70 -14.73 -5.93
C MET A 189 12.12 -14.98 -4.54
N TRP A 190 10.83 -15.35 -4.47
CA TRP A 190 10.19 -15.65 -3.19
C TRP A 190 10.82 -16.86 -2.50
N GLN A 191 11.11 -17.94 -3.25
CA GLN A 191 11.71 -19.15 -2.69
C GLN A 191 13.02 -18.85 -1.96
N GLY A 192 13.92 -18.06 -2.56
CA GLY A 192 15.17 -17.67 -1.93
C GLY A 192 14.97 -16.86 -0.64
N VAL A 193 13.98 -15.97 -0.62
CA VAL A 193 13.60 -15.22 0.59
C VAL A 193 12.97 -16.17 1.62
N GLU A 194 11.97 -16.97 1.23
CA GLU A 194 11.24 -17.88 2.13
C GLU A 194 12.18 -18.86 2.83
N ASP A 195 13.16 -19.41 2.12
CA ASP A 195 14.13 -20.35 2.69
C ASP A 195 14.95 -19.72 3.82
N ILE A 196 15.35 -18.46 3.67
CA ILE A 196 16.04 -17.70 4.72
C ILE A 196 15.10 -17.41 5.88
N LEU A 197 13.89 -16.91 5.60
CA LEU A 197 12.92 -16.58 6.64
C LEU A 197 12.60 -17.79 7.53
N ARG A 198 12.43 -18.97 6.93
CA ARG A 198 12.19 -20.23 7.66
C ARG A 198 13.35 -20.60 8.58
N ARG A 199 14.59 -20.49 8.09
CA ARG A 199 15.79 -20.77 8.92
C ARG A 199 15.90 -19.78 10.08
N LYS A 200 15.68 -18.48 9.81
CA LYS A 200 15.75 -17.42 10.82
C LYS A 200 14.65 -17.56 11.87
N ALA A 201 13.42 -17.84 11.45
CA ALA A 201 12.32 -18.11 12.38
C ALA A 201 12.59 -19.33 13.28
N ALA A 202 13.16 -20.42 12.73
CA ALA A 202 13.57 -21.57 13.49
C ALA A 202 14.70 -21.27 14.50
N GLN A 203 15.51 -20.24 14.27
CA GLN A 203 16.54 -19.73 15.18
C GLN A 203 15.99 -18.75 16.23
N GLY A 204 14.69 -18.47 16.23
CA GLY A 204 14.03 -17.57 17.18
C GLY A 204 13.99 -16.09 16.76
N VAL A 205 14.38 -15.75 15.52
CA VAL A 205 14.22 -14.41 14.98
C VAL A 205 12.72 -14.10 14.80
N ASP A 206 12.28 -12.91 15.21
CA ASP A 206 10.92 -12.44 15.03
C ASP A 206 10.65 -12.10 13.56
N VAL A 207 10.05 -13.03 12.83
CA VAL A 207 9.75 -12.85 11.40
C VAL A 207 8.27 -12.52 11.21
N ARG A 208 8.00 -11.36 10.57
CA ARG A 208 6.64 -10.87 10.28
C ARG A 208 6.50 -10.49 8.82
N LEU A 209 5.41 -10.93 8.20
CA LEU A 209 5.07 -10.63 6.81
C LEU A 209 3.68 -10.00 6.73
N ILE A 210 3.59 -8.85 6.07
CA ILE A 210 2.33 -8.26 5.60
C ILE A 210 2.35 -8.32 4.08
N TYR A 211 1.27 -8.75 3.47
CA TYR A 211 1.12 -8.67 2.01
C TYR A 211 -0.30 -8.24 1.64
N ASP A 212 -0.46 -7.52 0.54
CA ASP A 212 -1.77 -7.18 0.02
C ASP A 212 -2.42 -8.40 -0.64
N ASP A 213 -3.62 -8.79 -0.19
CA ASP A 213 -4.29 -10.01 -0.68
C ASP A 213 -4.70 -9.88 -2.16
N PHE A 214 -5.03 -8.68 -2.64
CA PHE A 214 -5.37 -8.45 -4.03
C PHE A 214 -4.14 -8.51 -4.94
N GLY A 215 -3.06 -7.83 -4.55
CA GLY A 215 -1.81 -7.84 -5.30
C GLY A 215 -1.21 -9.25 -5.42
N SER A 216 -1.41 -10.08 -4.39
CA SER A 216 -0.86 -11.44 -4.31
C SER A 216 -1.83 -12.56 -4.67
N LEU A 217 -3.07 -12.21 -5.08
CA LEU A 217 -4.19 -13.15 -5.25
C LEU A 217 -3.92 -14.31 -6.23
N LEU A 218 -3.20 -14.01 -7.32
CA LEU A 218 -2.84 -14.99 -8.35
C LEU A 218 -1.51 -15.68 -8.06
N GLY A 219 -0.66 -15.06 -7.25
CA GLY A 219 0.71 -15.48 -7.00
C GLY A 219 0.85 -16.46 -5.83
N LEU A 220 -0.11 -16.51 -4.90
CA LEU A 220 0.00 -17.29 -3.68
C LEU A 220 -1.04 -18.42 -3.60
N PRO A 221 -0.68 -19.57 -3.02
CA PRO A 221 -1.62 -20.66 -2.76
C PRO A 221 -2.57 -20.29 -1.62
N LYS A 222 -3.75 -20.91 -1.60
CA LYS A 222 -4.81 -20.64 -0.61
C LYS A 222 -4.40 -20.90 0.85
N ASP A 223 -3.46 -21.79 1.06
CA ASP A 223 -2.94 -22.19 2.38
C ASP A 223 -1.66 -21.42 2.78
N PHE A 224 -1.32 -20.36 2.04
CA PHE A 224 -0.06 -19.61 2.24
C PHE A 224 0.11 -19.13 3.68
N VAL A 225 -0.89 -18.45 4.24
CA VAL A 225 -0.84 -17.97 5.64
C VAL A 225 -0.60 -19.13 6.61
N VAL A 226 -1.32 -20.24 6.45
CA VAL A 226 -1.18 -21.42 7.30
C VAL A 226 0.23 -22.01 7.20
N ARG A 227 0.83 -22.02 6.01
CA ARG A 227 2.20 -22.48 5.78
C ARG A 227 3.22 -21.58 6.46
N MET A 228 3.03 -20.25 6.39
CA MET A 228 3.91 -19.27 7.06
C MET A 228 3.81 -19.41 8.59
N GLU A 229 2.62 -19.43 9.14
CA GLU A 229 2.42 -19.56 10.59
C GLU A 229 2.98 -20.88 11.14
N ARG A 230 2.86 -22.01 10.41
CA ARG A 230 3.50 -23.28 10.79
C ARG A 230 5.02 -23.23 10.78
N ALA A 231 5.60 -22.32 10.00
CA ALA A 231 7.04 -22.07 9.97
C ALA A 231 7.46 -20.98 10.96
N HIS A 232 6.59 -20.60 11.91
CA HIS A 232 6.81 -19.52 12.89
C HIS A 232 7.03 -18.15 12.23
N ILE A 233 6.59 -17.97 11.00
CA ILE A 233 6.54 -16.67 10.29
C ILE A 233 5.15 -16.11 10.48
N ARG A 234 5.02 -15.07 11.30
CA ARG A 234 3.73 -14.39 11.53
C ARG A 234 3.31 -13.68 10.27
N CYS A 235 2.07 -13.89 9.82
CA CYS A 235 1.61 -13.44 8.51
C CYS A 235 0.25 -12.74 8.56
N ILE A 236 0.13 -11.59 7.90
CA ILE A 236 -1.13 -10.83 7.74
C ILE A 236 -1.42 -10.63 6.26
N PRO A 237 -2.51 -11.21 5.71
CA PRO A 237 -3.05 -10.79 4.44
C PRO A 237 -3.82 -9.48 4.65
N PHE A 238 -3.33 -8.38 4.09
CA PHE A 238 -4.01 -7.09 4.18
C PHE A 238 -5.20 -7.03 3.24
N ASN A 239 -6.32 -6.55 3.76
CA ASN A 239 -7.58 -6.33 3.05
C ASN A 239 -8.00 -7.52 2.16
N PRO A 240 -8.32 -8.68 2.78
CA PRO A 240 -8.65 -9.90 2.06
C PRO A 240 -9.75 -9.69 1.03
N VAL A 241 -9.56 -10.23 -0.16
CA VAL A 241 -10.56 -10.18 -1.24
C VAL A 241 -11.73 -11.07 -0.87
N VAL A 242 -12.86 -10.44 -0.59
CA VAL A 242 -14.14 -11.14 -0.38
C VAL A 242 -15.00 -11.01 -1.63
N PRO A 243 -15.78 -12.04 -2.01
CA PRO A 243 -16.62 -12.04 -3.21
C PRO A 243 -17.90 -11.22 -3.00
N LEU A 244 -17.75 -9.99 -2.50
CA LEU A 244 -18.83 -9.03 -2.29
C LEU A 244 -18.36 -7.69 -2.84
N LEU A 245 -19.28 -6.93 -3.46
CA LEU A 245 -19.04 -5.52 -3.79
C LEU A 245 -18.83 -4.74 -2.49
N SER A 246 -17.58 -4.52 -2.14
CA SER A 246 -17.20 -3.80 -0.93
C SER A 246 -16.32 -2.61 -1.28
N LEU A 247 -16.69 -1.44 -0.78
CA LEU A 247 -15.91 -0.20 -0.87
C LEU A 247 -14.51 -0.32 -0.28
N VAL A 248 -14.35 -1.21 0.70
CA VAL A 248 -13.07 -1.48 1.37
C VAL A 248 -12.05 -2.10 0.41
N MET A 249 -12.48 -2.70 -0.70
CA MET A 249 -11.59 -3.31 -1.70
C MET A 249 -10.68 -2.30 -2.42
N ASN A 250 -11.01 -1.01 -2.43
CA ASN A 250 -10.21 0.03 -3.11
C ASN A 250 -8.98 0.47 -2.30
N HIS A 251 -8.95 0.21 -1.00
CA HIS A 251 -7.80 0.56 -0.17
C HIS A 251 -6.80 -0.58 -0.20
N ARG A 252 -5.65 -0.34 -0.84
CA ARG A 252 -4.58 -1.32 -1.01
C ARG A 252 -3.30 -0.81 -0.37
N ASP A 253 -2.52 -1.75 0.15
CA ASP A 253 -1.19 -1.45 0.64
C ASP A 253 -0.18 -1.61 -0.50
N HIS A 254 0.34 -0.49 -1.01
CA HIS A 254 1.28 -0.50 -2.14
C HIS A 254 2.74 -0.31 -1.68
N ARG A 255 3.00 -0.31 -0.38
CA ARG A 255 4.35 -0.16 0.17
C ARG A 255 5.18 -1.43 -0.08
N LYS A 256 6.49 -1.26 -0.21
CA LYS A 256 7.47 -2.32 -0.26
C LYS A 256 8.53 -1.96 0.77
N ILE A 257 8.50 -2.67 1.88
CA ILE A 257 9.37 -2.41 3.02
C ILE A 257 9.97 -3.73 3.46
N VAL A 258 11.28 -3.78 3.66
CA VAL A 258 11.96 -4.79 4.44
C VAL A 258 12.73 -4.09 5.55
N VAL A 259 12.60 -4.57 6.78
CA VAL A 259 13.38 -4.09 7.91
C VAL A 259 14.08 -5.28 8.55
N ILE A 260 15.38 -5.13 8.80
CA ILE A 260 16.23 -6.16 9.42
C ILE A 260 16.84 -5.56 10.68
N ASP A 261 16.50 -6.12 11.83
CA ASP A 261 17.00 -5.73 13.16
C ASP A 261 16.83 -4.23 13.50
N GLY A 262 15.94 -3.51 12.79
CA GLY A 262 15.79 -2.07 12.89
C GLY A 262 17.01 -1.28 12.37
N LYS A 263 18.02 -1.93 11.82
CA LYS A 263 19.30 -1.35 11.38
C LYS A 263 19.39 -1.15 9.88
N VAL A 264 18.83 -2.08 9.11
CA VAL A 264 18.83 -2.07 7.66
C VAL A 264 17.40 -2.05 7.17
N ALA A 265 17.11 -1.21 6.18
CA ALA A 265 15.81 -1.23 5.52
C ALA A 265 15.96 -1.17 4.00
N TYR A 266 15.00 -1.79 3.30
CA TYR A 266 14.86 -1.73 1.85
C TYR A 266 13.49 -1.17 1.50
N THR A 267 13.47 -0.35 0.45
CA THR A 267 12.23 0.15 -0.16
C THR A 267 12.43 0.37 -1.66
N GLY A 268 11.38 0.69 -2.38
CA GLY A 268 11.40 0.97 -3.82
C GLY A 268 10.15 0.46 -4.53
N GLY A 269 10.25 0.25 -5.85
CA GLY A 269 9.16 -0.29 -6.67
C GLY A 269 9.13 -1.82 -6.72
N ILE A 270 10.22 -2.49 -6.36
CA ILE A 270 10.44 -3.94 -6.53
C ILE A 270 9.57 -4.74 -5.55
N ASN A 271 8.69 -5.60 -6.07
CA ASN A 271 7.94 -6.57 -5.28
C ASN A 271 8.66 -7.94 -5.22
N LEU A 272 8.10 -8.88 -4.47
CA LEU A 272 8.65 -10.25 -4.34
C LEU A 272 8.02 -11.19 -5.38
N ALA A 273 8.41 -11.00 -6.65
CA ALA A 273 7.97 -11.82 -7.77
C ALA A 273 9.06 -11.89 -8.87
N ASP A 274 9.06 -12.95 -9.63
CA ASP A 274 10.14 -13.31 -10.58
C ASP A 274 10.34 -12.32 -11.71
N GLU A 275 9.29 -11.61 -12.13
CA GLU A 275 9.38 -10.53 -13.11
C GLU A 275 10.28 -9.38 -12.66
N TYR A 276 10.30 -9.05 -11.36
CA TYR A 276 11.10 -7.93 -10.82
C TYR A 276 12.61 -8.21 -10.81
N ILE A 277 13.00 -9.47 -10.89
CA ILE A 277 14.41 -9.88 -11.06
C ILE A 277 14.69 -10.44 -12.44
N ASN A 278 13.79 -10.24 -13.39
CA ASN A 278 13.86 -10.74 -14.77
C ASN A 278 14.14 -12.26 -14.88
N ALA A 279 13.76 -13.04 -13.85
CA ALA A 279 13.81 -14.50 -13.91
C ALA A 279 12.75 -15.08 -14.86
N ILE A 280 11.71 -14.32 -15.13
CA ILE A 280 10.70 -14.57 -16.17
C ILE A 280 10.44 -13.30 -16.98
N THR A 281 10.16 -13.45 -18.27
CA THR A 281 9.77 -12.34 -19.15
C THR A 281 8.26 -12.27 -19.26
N ARG A 282 7.62 -11.38 -18.49
CA ARG A 282 6.16 -11.22 -18.51
C ARG A 282 5.70 -10.16 -19.51
N PHE A 283 6.38 -9.00 -19.52
CA PHE A 283 6.05 -7.82 -20.33
C PHE A 283 7.30 -7.21 -20.99
N GLY A 284 8.32 -8.00 -21.27
CA GLY A 284 9.64 -7.54 -21.66
C GLY A 284 10.59 -7.44 -20.47
N TYR A 285 11.72 -6.75 -20.64
CA TYR A 285 12.65 -6.49 -19.55
C TYR A 285 12.01 -5.56 -18.52
N TRP A 286 11.92 -6.01 -17.28
CA TRP A 286 11.34 -5.25 -16.18
C TRP A 286 12.43 -4.40 -15.50
N LYS A 287 12.30 -3.08 -15.65
CA LYS A 287 13.18 -2.13 -14.96
C LYS A 287 12.44 -1.51 -13.79
N ASP A 288 12.97 -1.71 -12.61
CA ASP A 288 12.50 -1.10 -11.39
C ASP A 288 13.70 -0.74 -10.50
N ALA A 289 13.50 0.12 -9.53
CA ALA A 289 14.58 0.62 -8.67
C ALA A 289 14.32 0.25 -7.20
N GLY A 290 15.41 0.07 -6.47
CA GLY A 290 15.40 -0.15 -5.04
C GLY A 290 16.40 0.71 -4.30
N LEU A 291 16.13 0.93 -3.03
CA LEU A 291 16.98 1.66 -2.11
C LEU A 291 17.22 0.79 -0.86
N ARG A 292 18.47 0.66 -0.46
CA ARG A 292 18.89 0.11 0.82
C ARG A 292 19.37 1.25 1.69
N ILE A 293 18.90 1.32 2.90
CA ILE A 293 19.46 2.23 3.91
C ILE A 293 19.99 1.41 5.09
N GLU A 294 21.04 1.92 5.70
CA GLU A 294 21.64 1.34 6.91
C GLU A 294 21.97 2.44 7.90
N GLY A 295 21.46 2.30 9.11
CA GLY A 295 21.66 3.28 10.18
C GLY A 295 20.37 3.75 10.83
N ALA A 296 20.41 4.95 11.41
CA ALA A 296 19.36 5.49 12.26
C ALA A 296 18.00 5.64 11.56
N ALA A 297 17.97 6.00 10.28
CA ALA A 297 16.75 6.21 9.52
C ALA A 297 15.94 4.91 9.27
N ALA A 298 16.53 3.72 9.43
CA ALA A 298 15.80 2.45 9.37
C ALA A 298 14.69 2.38 10.45
N TRP A 299 14.80 3.20 11.49
CA TRP A 299 13.80 3.31 12.53
C TRP A 299 12.46 3.81 12.01
N ASN A 300 12.43 4.77 11.08
CA ASN A 300 11.16 5.23 10.48
C ASN A 300 10.42 4.07 9.81
N PHE A 301 11.13 3.24 9.03
CA PHE A 301 10.53 2.05 8.40
C PHE A 301 10.07 1.02 9.44
N THR A 302 10.82 0.87 10.53
CA THR A 302 10.42 -0.01 11.64
C THR A 302 9.09 0.44 12.24
N VAL A 303 8.95 1.72 12.54
CA VAL A 303 7.72 2.27 13.10
C VAL A 303 6.56 2.19 12.11
N MET A 304 6.78 2.52 10.82
CA MET A 304 5.77 2.37 9.76
C MET A 304 5.19 0.95 9.72
N PHE A 305 6.07 -0.05 9.73
CA PHE A 305 5.67 -1.45 9.73
C PHE A 305 4.92 -1.83 11.01
N LEU A 306 5.44 -1.45 12.17
CA LEU A 306 4.86 -1.80 13.46
C LEU A 306 3.50 -1.15 13.69
N ASP A 307 3.30 0.10 13.27
CA ASP A 307 2.01 0.78 13.33
C ASP A 307 0.96 0.03 12.50
N PHE A 308 1.34 -0.33 11.27
CA PHE A 308 0.45 -1.07 10.40
C PHE A 308 0.16 -2.48 10.94
N TRP A 309 1.19 -3.18 11.43
CA TRP A 309 1.03 -4.47 12.08
C TRP A 309 0.09 -4.41 13.27
N ASN A 310 0.30 -3.47 14.17
CA ASN A 310 -0.47 -3.31 15.41
C ASN A 310 -1.95 -3.02 15.19
N ALA A 311 -2.29 -2.33 14.11
CA ALA A 311 -3.67 -2.06 13.77
C ALA A 311 -4.47 -3.34 13.44
N PHE A 312 -3.81 -4.41 13.02
CA PHE A 312 -4.45 -5.68 12.64
C PHE A 312 -4.16 -6.83 13.60
N ARG A 313 -2.96 -6.88 14.16
CA ARG A 313 -2.51 -7.92 15.08
C ARG A 313 -1.72 -7.30 16.23
N PRO A 314 -2.40 -6.71 17.23
CA PRO A 314 -1.75 -6.05 18.36
C PRO A 314 -0.79 -6.97 19.09
N PHE A 315 0.32 -6.42 19.60
CA PHE A 315 1.29 -7.12 20.43
C PHE A 315 1.64 -6.28 21.66
N GLU A 316 2.04 -6.92 22.74
CA GLU A 316 2.23 -6.27 24.05
C GLU A 316 3.58 -5.57 24.18
N GLN A 317 4.58 -5.93 23.38
CA GLN A 317 5.91 -5.31 23.44
C GLN A 317 5.88 -3.89 22.88
N GLY A 318 6.48 -2.96 23.60
CA GLY A 318 6.71 -1.62 23.09
C GLY A 318 7.69 -1.62 21.91
N TYR A 319 7.62 -0.59 21.06
CA TYR A 319 8.49 -0.45 19.87
C TYR A 319 9.98 -0.35 20.24
N SER A 320 10.29 0.15 21.43
CA SER A 320 11.66 0.22 21.96
C SER A 320 12.40 -1.15 21.95
N ALA A 321 11.68 -2.26 22.02
CA ALA A 321 12.27 -3.61 21.92
C ALA A 321 12.94 -3.85 20.53
N PHE A 322 12.46 -3.17 19.50
CA PHE A 322 12.98 -3.27 18.12
C PHE A 322 13.94 -2.14 17.77
N ARG A 323 14.20 -1.22 18.71
CA ARG A 323 15.13 -0.13 18.46
C ARG A 323 16.55 -0.64 18.34
N PRO A 324 17.27 -0.33 17.26
CA PRO A 324 18.60 -0.86 17.06
C PRO A 324 19.58 -0.26 18.07
N GLN A 325 20.42 -1.11 18.65
CA GLN A 325 21.63 -0.67 19.33
C GLN A 325 22.75 -0.63 18.28
N LEU A 326 22.99 0.55 17.72
CA LEU A 326 24.06 0.75 16.76
C LEU A 326 25.38 0.95 17.52
N ALA A 327 26.20 -0.09 17.54
CA ALA A 327 27.53 -0.03 18.20
C ALA A 327 28.44 0.99 17.51
N VAL A 328 28.33 1.13 16.21
CA VAL A 328 29.01 2.13 15.40
C VAL A 328 27.97 2.78 14.50
N LEU A 329 27.88 4.11 14.55
CA LEU A 329 27.01 4.86 13.65
C LEU A 329 27.71 5.00 12.30
N PRO A 330 27.04 4.70 11.18
CA PRO A 330 27.62 4.94 9.86
C PRO A 330 27.97 6.41 9.70
N ALA A 331 29.17 6.72 9.24
CA ALA A 331 29.51 8.08 8.85
C ALA A 331 28.71 8.44 7.59
N SER A 332 27.95 9.53 7.64
CA SER A 332 27.22 10.06 6.48
C SER A 332 27.21 11.57 6.54
N ASP A 333 27.39 12.20 5.39
CA ASP A 333 27.39 13.66 5.26
C ASP A 333 25.99 14.23 5.00
N GLY A 334 24.98 13.37 4.93
CA GLY A 334 23.60 13.72 4.58
C GLY A 334 22.58 13.37 5.65
N VAL A 335 21.34 13.77 5.38
CA VAL A 335 20.16 13.49 6.19
C VAL A 335 19.22 12.58 5.39
N VAL A 336 18.72 11.53 6.01
CA VAL A 336 17.73 10.61 5.45
C VAL A 336 16.43 10.72 6.25
N GLN A 337 15.32 10.95 5.56
CA GLN A 337 14.01 11.12 6.18
C GLN A 337 12.97 10.26 5.47
N PRO A 338 12.89 8.95 5.77
CA PRO A 338 11.84 8.10 5.23
C PRO A 338 10.47 8.53 5.74
N TYR A 339 9.51 8.61 4.84
CA TYR A 339 8.12 8.93 5.17
C TYR A 339 7.17 8.03 4.39
N ALA A 340 5.94 7.96 4.84
CA ALA A 340 4.84 7.30 4.14
C ALA A 340 3.65 8.25 4.04
N ASP A 341 2.83 8.02 3.02
CA ASP A 341 1.55 8.67 2.86
C ASP A 341 0.42 7.67 3.09
N SER A 342 -0.74 8.16 3.50
CA SER A 342 -1.87 7.32 3.87
C SER A 342 -3.19 8.04 3.58
N PRO A 343 -4.22 7.35 3.05
CA PRO A 343 -5.55 7.95 2.88
C PRO A 343 -6.33 8.06 4.20
N LEU A 344 -5.68 7.85 5.34
CA LEU A 344 -6.32 7.82 6.66
C LEU A 344 -6.49 9.20 7.29
N ASP A 345 -5.70 10.17 6.87
CA ASP A 345 -5.81 11.59 7.21
C ASP A 345 -6.18 12.44 5.99
N GLU A 346 -6.09 13.75 6.11
CA GLU A 346 -6.42 14.70 5.04
C GLU A 346 -5.17 15.40 4.48
N GLU A 347 -3.98 15.05 4.99
CA GLU A 347 -2.72 15.66 4.59
C GLU A 347 -2.08 14.87 3.44
N PRO A 348 -1.97 15.42 2.22
CA PRO A 348 -1.36 14.76 1.06
C PRO A 348 0.16 14.88 1.12
N VAL A 349 0.79 14.21 2.07
CA VAL A 349 2.23 14.36 2.38
C VAL A 349 3.11 14.12 1.16
N ALA A 350 2.84 13.07 0.39
CA ALA A 350 3.65 12.74 -0.77
C ALA A 350 3.50 13.78 -1.89
N GLU A 351 2.27 14.21 -2.19
CA GLU A 351 2.00 15.21 -3.23
C GLU A 351 2.66 16.55 -2.88
N THR A 352 2.53 17.00 -1.64
CA THR A 352 3.16 18.23 -1.14
C THR A 352 4.68 18.19 -1.30
N VAL A 353 5.33 17.06 -0.95
CA VAL A 353 6.77 16.90 -1.12
C VAL A 353 7.19 16.93 -2.59
N TYR A 354 6.43 16.29 -3.49
CA TYR A 354 6.70 16.36 -4.93
C TYR A 354 6.56 17.78 -5.48
N LEU A 355 5.52 18.50 -5.08
CA LEU A 355 5.31 19.90 -5.48
C LEU A 355 6.46 20.79 -4.99
N ASP A 356 6.93 20.58 -3.76
CA ASP A 356 8.04 21.32 -3.20
C ASP A 356 9.37 21.03 -3.94
N ILE A 357 9.64 19.77 -4.29
CA ILE A 357 10.79 19.39 -5.14
C ILE A 357 10.73 20.08 -6.50
N LEU A 358 9.55 20.12 -7.14
CA LEU A 358 9.35 20.80 -8.41
C LEU A 358 9.58 22.31 -8.27
N ALA A 359 9.05 22.93 -7.22
CA ALA A 359 9.19 24.36 -6.98
C ALA A 359 10.64 24.78 -6.69
N GLN A 360 11.46 23.90 -6.11
CA GLN A 360 12.87 24.16 -5.80
C GLN A 360 13.80 23.83 -6.96
N ALA A 361 13.33 23.14 -7.99
CA ALA A 361 14.17 22.71 -9.10
C ALA A 361 14.72 23.91 -9.90
N GLN A 362 16.02 23.95 -10.10
CA GLN A 362 16.70 25.04 -10.83
C GLN A 362 17.12 24.67 -12.25
N GLN A 363 17.21 23.38 -12.57
CA GLN A 363 17.65 22.91 -13.89
C GLN A 363 16.69 21.89 -14.49
N TYR A 364 16.45 20.78 -13.79
CA TYR A 364 15.57 19.72 -14.26
C TYR A 364 15.10 18.83 -13.11
N VAL A 365 13.95 18.18 -13.31
CA VAL A 365 13.46 17.06 -12.52
C VAL A 365 13.06 15.94 -13.45
N TYR A 366 13.48 14.72 -13.17
CA TYR A 366 13.09 13.52 -13.92
C TYR A 366 12.25 12.61 -13.06
N PHE A 367 11.11 12.19 -13.59
CA PHE A 367 10.24 11.19 -12.98
C PHE A 367 10.17 9.93 -13.84
N TYR A 368 10.34 8.79 -13.20
CA TYR A 368 10.11 7.49 -13.80
C TYR A 368 8.98 6.80 -13.06
N THR A 369 7.84 6.63 -13.73
CA THR A 369 6.68 5.96 -13.13
C THR A 369 5.88 5.23 -14.22
N PRO A 370 5.39 4.00 -13.95
CA PRO A 370 4.44 3.34 -14.83
C PRO A 370 3.02 3.90 -14.67
N TYR A 371 2.76 4.74 -13.67
CA TYR A 371 1.44 5.28 -13.33
C TYR A 371 1.50 6.79 -13.19
N LEU A 372 1.20 7.50 -14.27
CA LEU A 372 1.09 8.96 -14.23
C LEU A 372 -0.37 9.35 -13.99
N ALA A 373 -0.81 9.27 -12.73
CA ALA A 373 -2.14 9.66 -12.28
C ALA A 373 -2.02 10.87 -11.35
N ILE A 374 -1.91 12.06 -11.92
CA ILE A 374 -1.66 13.33 -11.22
C ILE A 374 -2.90 14.20 -11.18
N GLY A 375 -3.02 15.04 -10.15
CA GLY A 375 -4.01 16.09 -10.01
C GLY A 375 -3.68 17.32 -10.85
N GLU A 376 -4.59 18.29 -10.87
CA GLU A 376 -4.43 19.57 -11.61
C GLU A 376 -3.22 20.37 -11.09
N GLU A 377 -3.04 20.43 -9.76
CA GLU A 377 -1.93 21.14 -9.13
C GLU A 377 -0.56 20.59 -9.56
N MET A 378 -0.42 19.27 -9.57
CA MET A 378 0.81 18.61 -10.01
C MET A 378 1.01 18.81 -11.52
N LEU A 379 -0.05 18.77 -12.33
CA LEU A 379 0.01 19.03 -13.76
C LEU A 379 0.47 20.47 -14.05
N ASP A 380 -0.04 21.44 -13.30
CA ASP A 380 0.35 22.83 -13.44
C ASP A 380 1.80 23.08 -12.98
N ALA A 381 2.24 22.41 -11.92
CA ALA A 381 3.63 22.48 -11.46
C ALA A 381 4.63 21.86 -12.46
N LEU A 382 4.20 20.90 -13.29
CA LEU A 382 5.02 20.28 -14.34
C LEU A 382 5.06 21.09 -15.64
N ARG A 383 4.19 22.10 -15.83
CA ARG A 383 4.15 23.00 -17.00
C ARG A 383 5.08 24.19 -16.83
#